data_b92184f321765b97d0831ef71f1c7aa2
#
_entry.id   b92184f321765b97d0831ef71f1c7aa2
#
_cell.length_a   1.000
_cell.length_b   1.000
_cell.length_c   1.000
_cell.angle_alpha   90.00
_cell.angle_beta   90.00
_cell.angle_gamma   90.00
#
_symmetry.space_group_name_H-M   'P 1'
#
loop_
_entity.id
_entity.type
_entity.pdbx_description
1 polymer ?
#
loop_
_entity_poly.entity_id
_entity_poly.type
_entity_poly.pdbx_seq_one_letter_code
_entity_poly.pdbx_strand_id
1 'polypeptide(L)'
;MRSVFVKALVVLVGVFAAAAPGVAQAARTKRAVIGGSNASIANFPFQVALWNPTGGNDSNSGFFCGGVIIDPTHIATAAHCVLDPDTGEVTPPSNIIVRAGTDSLVNGSSFDHAVAVTSFDPSYDPNTNDFDAGVLTLATPIGGPNISSVPFVSAPPAAGTPVTVSGWGDTNPQGEPADGSANPDMPQTLQSVPVHVVDDTLCANEYSLAPGGGIPITPRLFCAGEQSGGKDSCYGDSGGPLVVGSGPGNDQLAGLVDSGAGCAQPFFPGIYTRVANPDISTFLRSNPPQAPQQLTQTSISGSGHAGQAVACLPGSWSGNPTSFEYEFFQDRGHQNASLISGPSTSASYVVRSADVGARILCVTKVSNAGGFGFGQSPTVTGLDALVQPVPTPTRDTVPPVMSLSSEKCSTSGRCLANVLVNDPPPTSGIRVVDATLSWKVAVKCRRASRARSCTRTKTKTFHGRSIGGGHYLISATKLTPSRYSLAIRAVDKAGNRQTKATRVTWRVKRRHR
;
A
#
# COMPACT_ATOMS: atom_id res chain seq x y z
N MET A 1 19.12 96.49 -42.05
CA MET A 1 17.81 96.96 -42.55
C MET A 1 17.12 95.78 -43.20
N ARG A 2 15.89 95.57 -42.91
CA ARG A 2 14.97 94.49 -43.30
C ARG A 2 15.09 93.18 -42.49
N SER A 3 14.28 93.14 -41.46
CA SER A 3 13.82 91.98 -40.69
C SER A 3 12.95 91.05 -41.56
N VAL A 4 13.17 89.73 -41.51
CA VAL A 4 12.30 88.77 -42.11
C VAL A 4 11.80 87.85 -40.95
N PHE A 5 10.52 88.00 -40.67
CA PHE A 5 9.80 87.14 -39.73
C PHE A 5 9.56 85.74 -40.37
N VAL A 6 10.08 84.71 -39.78
CA VAL A 6 9.69 83.30 -40.09
C VAL A 6 8.63 82.89 -39.11
N LYS A 7 7.40 82.65 -39.60
CA LYS A 7 6.30 82.03 -38.83
C LYS A 7 6.55 80.53 -38.70
N ALA A 8 6.75 80.07 -37.48
CA ALA A 8 6.78 78.63 -37.18
C ALA A 8 5.34 78.11 -37.13
N LEU A 9 5.04 77.14 -37.98
CA LEU A 9 3.78 76.38 -38.01
C LEU A 9 3.94 75.20 -37.03
N VAL A 10 3.22 75.25 -35.88
CA VAL A 10 3.15 74.13 -34.93
C VAL A 10 2.09 73.17 -35.46
N VAL A 11 2.52 72.01 -35.93
CA VAL A 11 1.64 70.88 -36.26
C VAL A 11 1.44 70.06 -34.99
N LEU A 12 0.24 70.16 -34.42
CA LEU A 12 -0.19 69.20 -33.33
C LEU A 12 -0.47 67.83 -33.95
N VAL A 13 0.42 66.88 -33.73
CA VAL A 13 0.15 65.45 -34.00
C VAL A 13 -0.61 64.90 -32.82
N GLY A 14 -1.93 64.74 -32.97
CA GLY A 14 -2.77 64.05 -32.03
C GLY A 14 -2.44 62.54 -32.06
N VAL A 15 -1.84 62.02 -31.00
CA VAL A 15 -1.66 60.58 -30.82
C VAL A 15 -3.00 60.00 -30.36
N PHE A 16 -3.73 59.42 -31.29
CA PHE A 16 -4.84 58.53 -30.93
C PHE A 16 -4.25 57.22 -30.36
N ALA A 17 -4.25 57.07 -29.05
CA ALA A 17 -4.03 55.77 -28.43
C ALA A 17 -5.24 54.86 -28.73
N ALA A 18 -5.11 54.02 -29.74
CA ALA A 18 -6.03 52.91 -29.94
C ALA A 18 -5.89 51.95 -28.76
N ALA A 19 -6.89 51.92 -27.87
CA ALA A 19 -7.02 50.90 -26.87
C ALA A 19 -7.23 49.57 -27.61
N ALA A 20 -6.19 48.72 -27.64
CA ALA A 20 -6.33 47.32 -28.05
C ALA A 20 -7.36 46.65 -27.11
N PRO A 21 -8.34 45.92 -27.66
CA PRO A 21 -9.21 45.12 -26.79
C PRO A 21 -8.34 44.15 -26.00
N GLY A 22 -8.35 44.28 -24.66
CA GLY A 22 -7.70 43.32 -23.78
C GLY A 22 -8.26 41.95 -24.12
N VAL A 23 -7.38 41.09 -24.64
CA VAL A 23 -7.69 39.66 -24.76
C VAL A 23 -7.90 39.22 -23.33
N ALA A 24 -9.16 39.02 -22.94
CA ALA A 24 -9.47 38.38 -21.68
C ALA A 24 -8.78 37.02 -21.75
N GLN A 25 -7.69 36.88 -21.02
CA GLN A 25 -7.02 35.61 -20.81
C GLN A 25 -8.02 34.79 -20.05
N ALA A 26 -8.75 33.93 -20.77
CA ALA A 26 -9.64 32.95 -20.14
C ALA A 26 -8.76 32.24 -19.12
N ALA A 27 -9.13 32.36 -17.83
CA ALA A 27 -8.50 31.60 -16.79
C ALA A 27 -8.55 30.16 -17.27
N ARG A 28 -7.38 29.56 -17.53
CA ARG A 28 -7.28 28.13 -17.79
C ARG A 28 -7.81 27.47 -16.53
N THR A 29 -9.07 27.05 -16.58
CA THR A 29 -9.61 26.14 -15.59
C THR A 29 -8.72 24.91 -15.63
N LYS A 30 -7.98 24.66 -14.56
CA LYS A 30 -7.24 23.44 -14.38
C LYS A 30 -8.25 22.30 -14.59
N ARG A 31 -7.96 21.40 -15.50
CA ARG A 31 -8.81 20.26 -15.84
C ARG A 31 -8.15 19.04 -15.24
N ALA A 32 -8.85 18.34 -14.39
CA ALA A 32 -8.43 17.07 -13.80
C ALA A 32 -9.03 15.90 -14.56
N VAL A 33 -8.56 14.70 -14.33
CA VAL A 33 -8.79 13.59 -15.26
C VAL A 33 -8.54 14.14 -16.66
N ILE A 34 -7.51 13.82 -17.35
CA ILE A 34 -7.07 14.54 -18.55
C ILE A 34 -8.23 14.76 -19.53
N GLY A 35 -8.45 16.02 -19.94
CA GLY A 35 -9.55 16.40 -20.83
C GLY A 35 -10.95 16.42 -20.20
N GLY A 36 -11.04 16.23 -18.87
CA GLY A 36 -12.28 16.24 -18.12
C GLY A 36 -12.80 17.61 -17.70
N SER A 37 -13.78 17.61 -16.81
CA SER A 37 -14.36 18.79 -16.19
C SER A 37 -14.73 18.53 -14.74
N ASN A 38 -14.93 19.60 -13.96
CA ASN A 38 -15.41 19.48 -12.58
C ASN A 38 -16.70 18.68 -12.53
N ALA A 39 -16.78 17.75 -11.60
CA ALA A 39 -17.94 16.91 -11.36
C ALA A 39 -18.47 17.11 -9.94
N SER A 40 -19.74 16.83 -9.74
CA SER A 40 -20.33 16.78 -8.41
C SER A 40 -20.36 15.35 -7.90
N ILE A 41 -20.02 15.15 -6.63
CA ILE A 41 -20.13 13.85 -5.97
C ILE A 41 -21.56 13.31 -5.99
N ALA A 42 -22.56 14.17 -6.10
CA ALA A 42 -23.96 13.76 -6.27
C ALA A 42 -24.19 12.96 -7.58
N ASN A 43 -23.35 13.14 -8.59
CA ASN A 43 -23.37 12.36 -9.82
C ASN A 43 -22.56 11.06 -9.72
N PHE A 44 -21.67 10.95 -8.76
CA PHE A 44 -20.79 9.80 -8.51
C PHE A 44 -20.81 9.42 -7.02
N PRO A 45 -21.98 9.13 -6.43
CA PRO A 45 -22.11 8.95 -4.99
C PRO A 45 -21.39 7.71 -4.44
N PHE A 46 -20.84 6.90 -5.32
CA PHE A 46 -20.00 5.74 -5.03
C PHE A 46 -18.50 6.04 -5.03
N GLN A 47 -18.09 7.22 -5.51
CA GLN A 47 -16.69 7.63 -5.57
C GLN A 47 -16.15 7.93 -4.18
N VAL A 48 -14.96 7.41 -3.87
CA VAL A 48 -14.21 7.76 -2.66
C VAL A 48 -12.76 8.10 -2.99
N ALA A 49 -12.14 8.87 -2.09
CA ALA A 49 -10.70 9.12 -2.09
C ALA A 49 -10.03 8.32 -0.96
N LEU A 50 -8.88 7.71 -1.26
CA LEU A 50 -8.05 7.05 -0.27
C LEU A 50 -6.98 8.03 0.20
N TRP A 51 -6.89 8.17 1.51
CA TRP A 51 -6.09 9.19 2.17
C TRP A 51 -5.13 8.60 3.19
N ASN A 52 -3.88 9.05 3.18
CA ASN A 52 -2.91 8.72 4.22
C ASN A 52 -3.05 9.72 5.39
N PRO A 53 -3.45 9.29 6.59
CA PRO A 53 -3.67 10.18 7.73
C PRO A 53 -2.40 10.88 8.23
N THR A 54 -1.22 10.39 7.89
CA THR A 54 0.07 11.01 8.21
C THR A 54 0.56 11.97 7.13
N GLY A 55 -0.12 12.03 5.99
CA GLY A 55 0.09 13.01 4.94
C GLY A 55 -0.48 14.38 5.33
N GLY A 56 -0.23 15.38 4.51
CA GLY A 56 -0.83 16.71 4.68
C GLY A 56 -2.35 16.73 4.43
N ASN A 57 -2.94 17.90 4.58
CA ASN A 57 -4.39 18.10 4.43
C ASN A 57 -4.80 18.60 3.02
N ASP A 58 -3.94 18.47 2.05
CA ASP A 58 -4.19 18.83 0.65
C ASP A 58 -4.03 17.63 -0.29
N SER A 59 -4.60 17.74 -1.50
CA SER A 59 -4.58 16.66 -2.50
C SER A 59 -3.17 16.19 -2.89
N ASN A 60 -2.15 16.99 -2.68
CA ASN A 60 -0.78 16.66 -3.06
C ASN A 60 0.01 15.95 -1.94
N SER A 61 -0.51 15.90 -0.74
CA SER A 61 0.24 15.41 0.42
C SER A 61 -0.39 14.22 1.15
N GLY A 62 -1.70 14.03 1.03
CA GLY A 62 -2.42 12.95 1.73
C GLY A 62 -3.17 11.98 0.81
N PHE A 63 -3.75 12.49 -0.27
CA PHE A 63 -4.46 11.68 -1.27
C PHE A 63 -3.48 10.82 -2.08
N PHE A 64 -3.82 9.56 -2.31
CA PHE A 64 -2.94 8.66 -3.07
C PHE A 64 -3.66 7.76 -4.09
N CYS A 65 -4.94 7.44 -3.89
CA CYS A 65 -5.73 6.58 -4.79
C CYS A 65 -7.22 6.91 -4.70
N GLY A 66 -7.97 6.50 -5.71
CA GLY A 66 -9.41 6.43 -5.68
C GLY A 66 -9.93 5.10 -5.14
N GLY A 67 -11.24 5.01 -4.98
CA GLY A 67 -11.96 3.79 -4.64
C GLY A 67 -13.44 3.91 -4.95
N VAL A 68 -14.17 2.80 -4.77
CA VAL A 68 -15.58 2.66 -5.15
C VAL A 68 -16.36 1.98 -4.05
N ILE A 69 -17.44 2.60 -3.59
CA ILE A 69 -18.36 1.99 -2.64
C ILE A 69 -19.11 0.86 -3.34
N ILE A 70 -18.87 -0.39 -2.96
CA ILE A 70 -19.55 -1.57 -3.50
C ILE A 70 -20.67 -2.07 -2.60
N ASP A 71 -20.60 -1.79 -1.31
CA ASP A 71 -21.67 -1.92 -0.32
C ASP A 71 -21.40 -0.98 0.88
N PRO A 72 -22.30 -0.89 1.89
CA PRO A 72 -22.10 0.04 3.01
C PRO A 72 -20.84 -0.16 3.84
N THR A 73 -20.17 -1.29 3.72
CA THR A 73 -18.97 -1.65 4.52
C THR A 73 -17.73 -1.91 3.68
N HIS A 74 -17.87 -1.99 2.35
CA HIS A 74 -16.75 -2.36 1.47
C HIS A 74 -16.51 -1.33 0.37
N ILE A 75 -15.24 -1.02 0.22
CA ILE A 75 -14.71 -0.16 -0.85
C ILE A 75 -13.82 -1.02 -1.75
N ALA A 76 -14.16 -1.10 -3.03
CA ALA A 76 -13.24 -1.64 -4.03
C ALA A 76 -12.18 -0.60 -4.40
N THR A 77 -10.98 -1.05 -4.64
CA THR A 77 -9.85 -0.24 -5.13
C THR A 77 -8.89 -1.14 -5.91
N ALA A 78 -7.76 -0.62 -6.36
CA ALA A 78 -6.69 -1.40 -6.96
C ALA A 78 -5.83 -2.10 -5.89
N ALA A 79 -5.26 -3.26 -6.20
CA ALA A 79 -4.32 -3.96 -5.32
C ALA A 79 -3.05 -3.14 -5.09
N HIS A 80 -2.54 -2.50 -6.15
CA HIS A 80 -1.35 -1.65 -6.03
C HIS A 80 -1.54 -0.43 -5.11
N CYS A 81 -2.78 0.00 -4.86
CA CYS A 81 -3.09 1.06 -3.89
C CYS A 81 -2.90 0.61 -2.44
N VAL A 82 -3.05 -0.65 -2.16
CA VAL A 82 -3.05 -1.21 -0.80
C VAL A 82 -1.90 -2.17 -0.54
N LEU A 83 -1.10 -2.45 -1.55
CA LEU A 83 0.10 -3.27 -1.49
C LEU A 83 1.31 -2.41 -1.86
N ASP A 84 2.26 -2.27 -0.95
CA ASP A 84 3.53 -1.62 -1.24
C ASP A 84 4.34 -2.49 -2.23
N PRO A 85 4.52 -2.06 -3.49
CA PRO A 85 5.19 -2.86 -4.51
C PRO A 85 6.67 -3.05 -4.22
N ASP A 86 7.27 -2.23 -3.34
CA ASP A 86 8.66 -2.29 -2.95
C ASP A 86 8.92 -3.34 -1.88
N THR A 87 7.98 -3.53 -0.99
CA THR A 87 8.10 -4.42 0.17
C THR A 87 7.24 -5.67 0.06
N GLY A 88 6.19 -5.65 -0.79
CA GLY A 88 5.18 -6.69 -0.87
C GLY A 88 4.29 -6.75 0.38
N GLU A 89 4.33 -5.72 1.22
CA GLU A 89 3.52 -5.64 2.44
C GLU A 89 2.19 -4.94 2.17
N VAL A 90 1.13 -5.47 2.79
CA VAL A 90 -0.18 -4.81 2.79
C VAL A 90 -0.10 -3.54 3.64
N THR A 91 -0.62 -2.45 3.11
CA THR A 91 -0.73 -1.20 3.87
C THR A 91 -1.62 -1.40 5.09
N PRO A 92 -1.13 -1.11 6.30
CA PRO A 92 -1.94 -1.25 7.51
C PRO A 92 -3.23 -0.42 7.43
N PRO A 93 -4.38 -0.96 7.88
CA PRO A 93 -5.65 -0.22 7.87
C PRO A 93 -5.58 1.16 8.53
N SER A 94 -4.76 1.30 9.59
CA SER A 94 -4.53 2.58 10.28
C SER A 94 -3.87 3.67 9.41
N ASN A 95 -3.28 3.27 8.29
CA ASN A 95 -2.61 4.18 7.35
C ASN A 95 -3.50 4.55 6.15
N ILE A 96 -4.76 4.11 6.18
CA ILE A 96 -5.73 4.41 5.13
C ILE A 96 -6.98 5.01 5.76
N ILE A 97 -7.41 6.14 5.25
CA ILE A 97 -8.72 6.75 5.50
C ILE A 97 -9.49 6.77 4.18
N VAL A 98 -10.76 6.44 4.24
CA VAL A 98 -11.70 6.55 3.12
C VAL A 98 -12.48 7.85 3.27
N ARG A 99 -12.35 8.77 2.32
CA ARG A 99 -13.12 10.01 2.26
C ARG A 99 -14.24 9.88 1.25
N ALA A 100 -15.50 10.01 1.70
CA ALA A 100 -16.71 9.76 0.90
C ALA A 100 -17.73 10.91 1.04
N GLY A 101 -18.61 11.06 0.05
CA GLY A 101 -19.74 12.01 0.11
C GLY A 101 -19.40 13.48 -0.10
N THR A 102 -18.18 13.78 -0.56
CA THR A 102 -17.72 15.15 -0.87
C THR A 102 -17.01 15.18 -2.23
N ASP A 103 -17.20 16.27 -2.97
CA ASP A 103 -16.41 16.53 -4.18
C ASP A 103 -15.11 17.26 -3.90
N SER A 104 -14.91 17.79 -2.68
CA SER A 104 -13.70 18.51 -2.28
C SER A 104 -12.81 17.69 -1.36
N LEU A 105 -11.54 17.59 -1.68
CA LEU A 105 -10.52 16.98 -0.82
C LEU A 105 -10.05 17.90 0.32
N VAL A 106 -10.35 19.20 0.25
CA VAL A 106 -9.98 20.19 1.27
C VAL A 106 -10.97 20.15 2.43
N ASN A 107 -10.45 20.19 3.67
CA ASN A 107 -11.26 20.23 4.91
C ASN A 107 -12.21 19.02 5.08
N GLY A 108 -11.81 17.86 4.54
CA GLY A 108 -12.66 16.69 4.42
C GLY A 108 -12.79 15.81 5.66
N SER A 109 -12.21 16.15 6.83
CA SER A 109 -12.19 15.26 8.00
C SER A 109 -13.56 14.82 8.52
N SER A 110 -14.63 15.58 8.26
CA SER A 110 -16.01 15.19 8.57
C SER A 110 -16.59 14.12 7.62
N PHE A 111 -15.88 13.83 6.54
CA PHE A 111 -16.23 12.83 5.53
C PHE A 111 -15.30 11.60 5.58
N ASP A 112 -14.47 11.52 6.60
CA ASP A 112 -13.45 10.49 6.75
C ASP A 112 -14.00 9.28 7.50
N HIS A 113 -13.74 8.09 6.96
CA HIS A 113 -14.15 6.81 7.50
C HIS A 113 -12.93 5.93 7.72
N ALA A 114 -12.83 5.34 8.91
CA ALA A 114 -11.73 4.46 9.28
C ALA A 114 -11.85 3.09 8.58
N VAL A 115 -10.72 2.57 8.13
CA VAL A 115 -10.59 1.23 7.59
C VAL A 115 -10.29 0.25 8.73
N ALA A 116 -10.99 -0.87 8.74
CA ALA A 116 -10.76 -1.98 9.68
C ALA A 116 -9.86 -3.06 9.09
N VAL A 117 -10.01 -3.35 7.79
CA VAL A 117 -9.22 -4.37 7.10
C VAL A 117 -8.86 -3.91 5.69
N THR A 118 -7.64 -4.20 5.31
CA THR A 118 -7.11 -4.04 3.96
C THR A 118 -6.88 -5.42 3.36
N SER A 119 -7.41 -5.66 2.17
CA SER A 119 -7.26 -6.92 1.43
C SER A 119 -6.97 -6.65 -0.03
N PHE A 120 -6.28 -7.57 -0.70
CA PHE A 120 -6.03 -7.53 -2.14
C PHE A 120 -6.17 -8.94 -2.72
N ASP A 121 -6.37 -9.06 -4.03
CA ASP A 121 -6.46 -10.37 -4.68
C ASP A 121 -5.12 -11.11 -4.54
N PRO A 122 -5.09 -12.32 -3.96
CA PRO A 122 -3.84 -13.04 -3.73
C PRO A 122 -3.11 -13.45 -5.03
N SER A 123 -3.79 -13.37 -6.17
CA SER A 123 -3.22 -13.63 -7.50
C SER A 123 -2.58 -12.39 -8.12
N TYR A 124 -2.64 -11.22 -7.47
CA TYR A 124 -2.07 -9.98 -8.00
C TYR A 124 -0.59 -10.10 -8.33
N ASP A 125 -0.23 -9.78 -9.57
CA ASP A 125 1.15 -9.74 -10.04
C ASP A 125 1.62 -8.29 -10.26
N PRO A 126 2.48 -7.75 -9.40
CA PRO A 126 2.96 -6.37 -9.52
C PRO A 126 3.88 -6.11 -10.72
N ASN A 127 4.27 -7.14 -11.50
CA ASN A 127 5.05 -6.95 -12.72
C ASN A 127 4.18 -6.72 -13.95
N THR A 128 2.95 -7.19 -13.92
CA THR A 128 1.99 -7.12 -15.03
C THR A 128 0.72 -6.36 -14.68
N ASN A 129 0.51 -6.04 -13.41
CA ASN A 129 -0.74 -5.54 -12.83
C ASN A 129 -1.94 -6.47 -13.10
N ASP A 130 -1.71 -7.75 -13.36
CA ASP A 130 -2.80 -8.70 -13.48
C ASP A 130 -3.44 -8.97 -12.12
N PHE A 131 -4.75 -9.14 -12.04
CA PHE A 131 -5.53 -9.23 -10.80
C PHE A 131 -5.41 -7.98 -9.88
N ASP A 132 -5.27 -6.80 -10.46
CA ASP A 132 -5.14 -5.55 -9.70
C ASP A 132 -6.48 -5.14 -9.07
N ALA A 133 -6.86 -5.84 -8.02
CA ALA A 133 -8.09 -5.61 -7.26
C ALA A 133 -7.82 -5.67 -5.76
N GLY A 134 -8.31 -4.67 -5.03
CA GLY A 134 -8.24 -4.55 -3.58
C GLY A 134 -9.62 -4.28 -2.97
N VAL A 135 -9.80 -4.62 -1.71
CA VAL A 135 -11.00 -4.32 -0.92
C VAL A 135 -10.60 -3.77 0.43
N LEU A 136 -11.18 -2.62 0.78
CA LEU A 136 -11.10 -2.07 2.12
C LEU A 136 -12.42 -2.34 2.84
N THR A 137 -12.35 -2.95 4.02
CA THR A 137 -13.52 -3.06 4.89
C THR A 137 -13.51 -1.92 5.90
N LEU A 138 -14.58 -1.19 5.97
CA LEU A 138 -14.72 -0.05 6.87
C LEU A 138 -15.00 -0.51 8.31
N ALA A 139 -14.52 0.26 9.28
CA ALA A 139 -14.76 0.01 10.70
C ALA A 139 -16.25 0.17 11.08
N THR A 140 -16.98 1.00 10.35
CA THR A 140 -18.43 1.21 10.50
C THR A 140 -19.06 1.37 9.14
N PRO A 141 -20.33 0.90 8.93
CA PRO A 141 -21.05 1.13 7.69
C PRO A 141 -21.17 2.62 7.38
N ILE A 142 -21.02 2.97 6.10
CA ILE A 142 -21.20 4.33 5.63
C ILE A 142 -22.54 4.51 4.93
N GLY A 143 -23.06 5.72 4.97
CA GLY A 143 -24.30 6.13 4.33
C GLY A 143 -24.58 7.60 4.60
N GLY A 144 -25.51 8.16 3.88
CA GLY A 144 -25.87 9.57 4.01
C GLY A 144 -26.05 10.26 2.66
N PRO A 145 -26.17 11.58 2.65
CA PRO A 145 -26.25 12.34 1.41
C PRO A 145 -25.02 12.09 0.52
N ASN A 146 -25.23 11.87 -0.76
CA ASN A 146 -24.18 11.65 -1.75
C ASN A 146 -23.28 10.42 -1.46
N ILE A 147 -23.80 9.42 -0.74
CA ILE A 147 -23.13 8.15 -0.47
C ILE A 147 -24.04 7.02 -0.87
N SER A 148 -23.66 6.23 -1.89
CA SER A 148 -24.34 5.01 -2.28
C SER A 148 -23.39 4.05 -2.98
N SER A 149 -23.69 2.76 -2.93
CA SER A 149 -22.95 1.76 -3.69
C SER A 149 -23.36 1.77 -5.17
N VAL A 150 -22.47 1.23 -6.02
CA VAL A 150 -22.71 1.03 -7.45
C VAL A 150 -22.75 -0.47 -7.76
N PRO A 151 -23.74 -0.98 -8.53
CA PRO A 151 -23.77 -2.36 -8.97
C PRO A 151 -22.69 -2.62 -10.04
N PHE A 152 -22.20 -3.85 -10.12
CA PHE A 152 -21.28 -4.28 -11.16
C PHE A 152 -22.03 -4.57 -12.46
N VAL A 153 -21.39 -4.29 -13.60
CA VAL A 153 -21.89 -4.77 -14.90
C VAL A 153 -21.99 -6.30 -14.89
N SER A 154 -23.01 -6.83 -15.57
CA SER A 154 -23.23 -8.27 -15.69
C SER A 154 -22.38 -8.94 -16.78
N ALA A 155 -21.88 -8.14 -17.73
CA ALA A 155 -21.03 -8.57 -18.83
C ALA A 155 -20.06 -7.44 -19.21
N PRO A 156 -18.90 -7.75 -19.84
CA PRO A 156 -17.99 -6.74 -20.34
C PRO A 156 -18.69 -5.80 -21.33
N PRO A 157 -18.55 -4.47 -21.19
CA PRO A 157 -19.10 -3.55 -22.17
C PRO A 157 -18.38 -3.73 -23.53
N ALA A 158 -19.14 -3.64 -24.61
CA ALA A 158 -18.58 -3.82 -25.96
C ALA A 158 -17.68 -2.63 -26.36
N ALA A 159 -16.75 -2.88 -27.27
CA ALA A 159 -15.95 -1.82 -27.88
C ALA A 159 -16.83 -0.68 -28.43
N GLY A 160 -16.40 0.56 -28.24
CA GLY A 160 -17.15 1.76 -28.59
C GLY A 160 -18.25 2.17 -27.58
N THR A 161 -18.50 1.36 -26.52
CA THR A 161 -19.43 1.75 -25.47
C THR A 161 -18.90 3.00 -24.76
N PRO A 162 -19.72 4.08 -24.60
CA PRO A 162 -19.34 5.22 -23.80
C PRO A 162 -19.31 4.84 -22.31
N VAL A 163 -18.23 5.22 -21.64
CA VAL A 163 -17.98 5.02 -20.22
C VAL A 163 -17.45 6.31 -19.61
N THR A 164 -17.59 6.48 -18.32
CA THR A 164 -17.10 7.66 -17.61
C THR A 164 -16.12 7.24 -16.51
N VAL A 165 -14.94 7.85 -16.51
CA VAL A 165 -14.00 7.77 -15.40
C VAL A 165 -14.10 9.05 -14.56
N SER A 166 -13.97 8.90 -13.23
CA SER A 166 -14.00 10.03 -12.29
C SER A 166 -12.91 9.87 -11.21
N GLY A 167 -12.41 11.00 -10.71
CA GLY A 167 -11.40 11.00 -9.65
C GLY A 167 -10.78 12.38 -9.40
N TRP A 168 -9.72 12.39 -8.61
CA TRP A 168 -8.93 13.57 -8.24
C TRP A 168 -7.47 13.45 -8.69
N GLY A 169 -7.20 12.61 -9.67
CA GLY A 169 -5.86 12.37 -10.20
C GLY A 169 -5.26 13.57 -10.93
N ASP A 170 -4.01 13.43 -11.33
CA ASP A 170 -3.23 14.48 -11.99
C ASP A 170 -3.92 14.98 -13.27
N THR A 171 -3.86 16.30 -13.44
CA THR A 171 -4.45 17.00 -14.60
C THR A 171 -3.42 17.33 -15.68
N ASN A 172 -2.16 17.02 -15.44
CA ASN A 172 -1.07 17.32 -16.35
C ASN A 172 -0.87 16.16 -17.35
N PRO A 173 -1.15 16.35 -18.66
CA PRO A 173 -0.99 15.29 -19.65
C PRO A 173 0.48 14.88 -19.88
N GLN A 174 1.44 15.62 -19.34
CA GLN A 174 2.86 15.25 -19.40
C GLN A 174 3.18 14.11 -18.40
N GLY A 175 2.28 13.86 -17.45
CA GLY A 175 2.49 12.87 -16.39
C GLY A 175 3.63 13.24 -15.43
N GLU A 176 3.91 12.36 -14.47
CA GLU A 176 5.12 12.52 -13.67
C GLU A 176 6.37 12.38 -14.55
N PRO A 177 7.35 13.29 -14.45
CA PRO A 177 8.67 13.04 -15.01
C PRO A 177 9.23 11.74 -14.45
N ALA A 178 9.92 10.97 -15.29
CA ALA A 178 10.52 9.70 -14.92
C ALA A 178 11.51 9.75 -13.74
N ASP A 179 11.83 10.95 -13.25
CA ASP A 179 12.70 11.20 -12.09
C ASP A 179 11.92 11.47 -10.77
N GLY A 180 10.59 11.45 -10.81
CA GLY A 180 9.73 11.70 -9.63
C GLY A 180 9.85 13.13 -9.09
N SER A 181 10.27 14.08 -9.92
CA SER A 181 10.52 15.48 -9.51
C SER A 181 9.32 16.41 -9.70
N ALA A 182 8.26 15.98 -10.39
CA ALA A 182 7.06 16.78 -10.54
C ALA A 182 6.13 16.61 -9.35
N ASN A 183 5.64 17.71 -8.85
CA ASN A 183 4.46 17.74 -8.01
C ASN A 183 3.26 17.52 -8.93
N PRO A 184 2.51 16.41 -8.79
CA PRO A 184 1.33 16.21 -9.60
C PRO A 184 0.35 17.37 -9.37
N ASP A 185 -0.27 17.86 -10.45
CA ASP A 185 -1.25 18.96 -10.37
C ASP A 185 -2.63 18.38 -10.00
N MET A 186 -2.72 17.78 -8.81
CA MET A 186 -3.94 17.14 -8.32
C MET A 186 -5.00 18.17 -7.95
N PRO A 187 -6.20 18.08 -8.52
CA PRO A 187 -7.28 19.02 -8.24
C PRO A 187 -7.85 18.78 -6.85
N GLN A 188 -8.34 19.87 -6.25
CA GLN A 188 -9.06 19.77 -4.98
C GLN A 188 -10.53 19.33 -5.16
N THR A 189 -11.06 19.42 -6.37
CA THR A 189 -12.46 19.13 -6.71
C THR A 189 -12.55 17.93 -7.63
N LEU A 190 -13.48 17.00 -7.35
CA LEU A 190 -13.76 15.84 -8.18
C LEU A 190 -13.93 16.22 -9.66
N GLN A 191 -13.38 15.38 -10.52
CA GLN A 191 -13.44 15.54 -11.97
C GLN A 191 -14.03 14.30 -12.61
N SER A 192 -14.50 14.44 -13.87
CA SER A 192 -14.90 13.30 -14.69
C SER A 192 -14.65 13.55 -16.17
N VAL A 193 -14.44 12.48 -16.93
CA VAL A 193 -14.31 12.51 -18.38
C VAL A 193 -15.03 11.31 -19.01
N PRO A 194 -15.85 11.53 -20.05
CA PRO A 194 -16.35 10.46 -20.87
C PRO A 194 -15.27 10.00 -21.86
N VAL A 195 -15.09 8.67 -21.95
CA VAL A 195 -14.20 7.97 -22.87
C VAL A 195 -14.95 6.78 -23.49
N HIS A 196 -14.31 6.03 -24.38
CA HIS A 196 -14.91 4.86 -25.00
C HIS A 196 -14.12 3.60 -24.72
N VAL A 197 -14.82 2.48 -24.55
CA VAL A 197 -14.19 1.15 -24.47
C VAL A 197 -13.46 0.85 -25.78
N VAL A 198 -12.23 0.43 -25.69
CA VAL A 198 -11.40 0.04 -26.85
C VAL A 198 -11.52 -1.48 -27.06
N ASP A 199 -11.42 -1.91 -28.32
CA ASP A 199 -11.37 -3.34 -28.65
C ASP A 199 -10.19 -4.03 -27.98
N ASP A 200 -10.41 -5.18 -27.35
CA ASP A 200 -9.38 -5.89 -26.58
C ASP A 200 -8.16 -6.27 -27.43
N THR A 201 -8.40 -6.64 -28.71
CA THR A 201 -7.31 -7.00 -29.65
C THR A 201 -6.50 -5.76 -30.03
N LEU A 202 -7.17 -4.65 -30.28
CA LEU A 202 -6.52 -3.37 -30.58
C LEU A 202 -5.70 -2.91 -29.37
N CYS A 203 -6.29 -2.90 -28.17
CA CYS A 203 -5.61 -2.56 -26.93
C CYS A 203 -4.35 -3.42 -26.71
N ALA A 204 -4.46 -4.74 -26.82
CA ALA A 204 -3.32 -5.65 -26.65
C ALA A 204 -2.21 -5.41 -27.69
N ASN A 205 -2.58 -5.13 -28.94
CA ASN A 205 -1.60 -4.81 -29.99
C ASN A 205 -0.85 -3.50 -29.71
N GLU A 206 -1.57 -2.45 -29.30
CA GLU A 206 -0.97 -1.16 -28.99
C GLU A 206 -0.04 -1.28 -27.77
N TYR A 207 -0.49 -1.90 -26.70
CA TYR A 207 0.31 -2.09 -25.51
C TYR A 207 1.48 -3.05 -25.67
N SER A 208 1.46 -3.95 -26.66
CA SER A 208 2.63 -4.75 -27.01
C SER A 208 3.81 -3.89 -27.50
N LEU A 209 3.52 -2.69 -28.00
CA LEU A 209 4.49 -1.72 -28.51
C LEU A 209 4.82 -0.61 -27.49
N ALA A 210 4.26 -0.68 -26.27
CA ALA A 210 4.44 0.35 -25.27
C ALA A 210 5.92 0.58 -24.91
N PRO A 211 6.35 1.82 -24.65
CA PRO A 211 7.70 2.12 -24.25
C PRO A 211 8.08 1.36 -22.95
N GLY A 212 9.21 0.69 -22.97
CA GLY A 212 9.70 -0.03 -21.78
C GLY A 212 9.56 -1.55 -21.82
N GLY A 213 8.91 -2.12 -22.85
CA GLY A 213 8.92 -3.57 -23.06
C GLY A 213 7.55 -4.23 -23.18
N GLY A 214 6.53 -3.46 -23.48
CA GLY A 214 5.16 -3.95 -23.62
C GLY A 214 4.46 -4.19 -22.26
N ILE A 215 3.15 -3.98 -22.24
CA ILE A 215 2.29 -4.29 -21.10
C ILE A 215 1.32 -5.38 -21.58
N PRO A 216 1.31 -6.58 -20.98
CA PRO A 216 0.39 -7.63 -21.40
C PRO A 216 -1.05 -7.28 -20.95
N ILE A 217 -1.98 -7.25 -21.90
CA ILE A 217 -3.40 -7.11 -21.61
C ILE A 217 -4.00 -8.50 -21.44
N THR A 218 -4.29 -8.86 -20.20
CA THR A 218 -4.86 -10.17 -19.83
C THR A 218 -6.39 -10.14 -19.93
N PRO A 219 -7.10 -11.28 -19.85
CA PRO A 219 -8.57 -11.29 -19.83
C PRO A 219 -9.19 -10.52 -18.64
N ARG A 220 -8.41 -10.20 -17.62
CA ARG A 220 -8.83 -9.41 -16.43
C ARG A 220 -8.64 -7.91 -16.60
N LEU A 221 -8.04 -7.51 -17.72
CA LEU A 221 -7.79 -6.11 -18.07
C LEU A 221 -8.57 -5.74 -19.33
N PHE A 222 -8.86 -4.46 -19.50
CA PHE A 222 -9.37 -3.88 -20.73
C PHE A 222 -9.00 -2.41 -20.83
N CYS A 223 -9.13 -1.84 -22.01
CA CYS A 223 -8.80 -0.43 -22.24
C CYS A 223 -10.06 0.43 -22.46
N ALA A 224 -9.97 1.66 -21.97
CA ALA A 224 -10.91 2.70 -22.35
C ALA A 224 -10.18 4.05 -22.49
N GLY A 225 -10.51 4.80 -23.52
CA GLY A 225 -9.85 6.06 -23.87
C GLY A 225 -10.22 6.53 -25.25
N GLU A 226 -9.50 7.52 -25.76
CA GLU A 226 -9.62 8.03 -27.11
C GLU A 226 -8.35 7.69 -27.89
N GLN A 227 -8.50 7.11 -29.09
CA GLN A 227 -7.35 6.75 -29.94
C GLN A 227 -6.46 7.94 -30.33
N SER A 228 -7.05 9.13 -30.36
CA SER A 228 -6.31 10.38 -30.57
C SER A 228 -5.62 10.90 -29.31
N GLY A 229 -5.80 10.24 -28.16
CA GLY A 229 -5.40 10.75 -26.85
C GLY A 229 -6.23 11.95 -26.39
N GLY A 230 -5.76 12.65 -25.40
CA GLY A 230 -6.36 13.90 -24.90
C GLY A 230 -7.45 13.73 -23.84
N LYS A 231 -7.88 12.46 -23.56
CA LYS A 231 -8.84 12.14 -22.50
C LYS A 231 -8.42 10.82 -21.84
N ASP A 232 -8.24 10.83 -20.52
CA ASP A 232 -7.83 9.65 -19.77
C ASP A 232 -7.94 9.86 -18.26
N SER A 233 -7.87 8.75 -17.49
CA SER A 233 -7.43 8.75 -16.10
C SER A 233 -5.92 9.02 -16.00
N CYS A 234 -5.46 9.45 -14.82
CA CYS A 234 -4.04 9.72 -14.61
C CYS A 234 -3.62 9.34 -13.17
N TYR A 235 -2.37 9.65 -12.80
CA TYR A 235 -1.82 9.37 -11.47
C TYR A 235 -2.73 9.88 -10.35
N GLY A 236 -3.07 9.01 -9.41
CA GLY A 236 -4.01 9.28 -8.32
C GLY A 236 -5.45 8.84 -8.59
N ASP A 237 -5.86 8.61 -9.86
CA ASP A 237 -7.16 8.02 -10.18
C ASP A 237 -7.19 6.50 -9.94
N SER A 238 -6.04 5.86 -9.75
CA SER A 238 -5.85 4.42 -9.47
C SER A 238 -6.88 3.89 -8.47
N GLY A 239 -7.50 2.74 -8.79
CA GLY A 239 -8.56 2.13 -7.97
C GLY A 239 -9.91 2.83 -8.04
N GLY A 240 -9.99 4.00 -8.68
CA GLY A 240 -11.23 4.72 -8.91
C GLY A 240 -12.13 4.07 -9.97
N PRO A 241 -13.39 4.52 -10.09
CA PRO A 241 -14.38 3.89 -10.94
C PRO A 241 -14.28 4.27 -12.42
N LEU A 242 -14.48 3.28 -13.29
CA LEU A 242 -14.93 3.45 -14.66
C LEU A 242 -16.35 2.88 -14.75
N VAL A 243 -17.32 3.70 -15.10
CA VAL A 243 -18.74 3.31 -15.09
C VAL A 243 -19.39 3.38 -16.47
N VAL A 244 -20.33 2.45 -16.71
CA VAL A 244 -21.30 2.51 -17.79
C VAL A 244 -22.60 3.02 -17.18
N GLY A 245 -23.22 4.03 -17.78
CA GLY A 245 -24.51 4.52 -17.29
C GLY A 245 -24.83 5.92 -17.74
N SER A 246 -25.94 6.43 -17.27
CA SER A 246 -26.45 7.76 -17.60
C SER A 246 -26.61 8.67 -16.37
N GLY A 247 -25.92 8.34 -15.29
CA GLY A 247 -25.94 9.12 -14.05
C GLY A 247 -26.47 8.34 -12.85
N PRO A 248 -26.59 8.99 -11.69
CA PRO A 248 -26.86 8.36 -10.40
C PRO A 248 -28.06 7.41 -10.43
N GLY A 249 -27.86 6.21 -9.87
CA GLY A 249 -28.85 5.14 -9.84
C GLY A 249 -28.96 4.30 -11.12
N ASN A 250 -28.34 4.73 -12.23
CA ASN A 250 -28.28 3.98 -13.49
C ASN A 250 -26.84 3.56 -13.86
N ASP A 251 -25.85 4.01 -13.11
CA ASP A 251 -24.45 3.65 -13.33
C ASP A 251 -24.16 2.23 -12.86
N GLN A 252 -23.29 1.54 -13.58
CA GLN A 252 -22.76 0.23 -13.24
C GLN A 252 -21.24 0.26 -13.35
N LEU A 253 -20.55 -0.31 -12.38
CA LEU A 253 -19.10 -0.39 -12.36
C LEU A 253 -18.62 -1.39 -13.42
N ALA A 254 -17.86 -0.89 -14.39
CA ALA A 254 -17.25 -1.69 -15.46
C ALA A 254 -15.79 -2.02 -15.18
N GLY A 255 -15.05 -1.09 -14.56
CA GLY A 255 -13.64 -1.27 -14.27
C GLY A 255 -13.17 -0.42 -13.09
N LEU A 256 -11.99 -0.79 -12.58
CA LEU A 256 -11.19 0.01 -11.66
C LEU A 256 -10.00 0.56 -12.43
N VAL A 257 -9.63 1.81 -12.21
CA VAL A 257 -8.42 2.40 -12.83
C VAL A 257 -7.19 1.61 -12.37
N ASP A 258 -6.44 1.08 -13.32
CA ASP A 258 -5.28 0.23 -13.10
C ASP A 258 -3.98 0.96 -13.45
N SER A 259 -3.69 1.14 -14.74
CA SER A 259 -2.42 1.66 -15.22
C SER A 259 -2.52 2.25 -16.63
N GLY A 260 -1.38 2.61 -17.21
CA GLY A 260 -1.28 3.08 -18.58
C GLY A 260 0.17 3.37 -18.99
N ALA A 261 0.39 3.64 -20.26
CA ALA A 261 1.68 4.07 -20.80
C ALA A 261 1.77 5.62 -20.83
N GLY A 262 1.70 6.25 -19.67
CA GLY A 262 1.50 7.69 -19.49
C GLY A 262 0.00 8.02 -19.42
N CYS A 263 -0.34 9.32 -19.47
CA CYS A 263 -1.73 9.74 -19.41
C CYS A 263 -2.15 10.39 -20.72
N ALA A 264 -3.33 9.99 -21.23
CA ALA A 264 -3.95 10.53 -22.43
C ALA A 264 -3.07 10.53 -23.69
N GLN A 265 -2.15 9.59 -23.80
CA GLN A 265 -1.28 9.46 -24.94
C GLN A 265 -2.03 8.86 -26.13
N PRO A 266 -1.82 9.35 -27.38
CA PRO A 266 -2.38 8.71 -28.55
C PRO A 266 -1.95 7.23 -28.61
N PHE A 267 -2.88 6.34 -28.94
CA PHE A 267 -2.69 4.88 -29.07
C PHE A 267 -2.42 4.13 -27.74
N PHE A 268 -2.44 4.82 -26.60
CA PHE A 268 -2.28 4.21 -25.28
C PHE A 268 -3.43 4.64 -24.38
N PRO A 269 -4.66 4.13 -24.60
CA PRO A 269 -5.80 4.39 -23.72
C PRO A 269 -5.56 3.81 -22.33
N GLY A 270 -6.18 4.36 -21.30
CA GLY A 270 -6.07 3.85 -19.93
C GLY A 270 -6.42 2.37 -19.83
N ILE A 271 -5.71 1.64 -18.99
CA ILE A 271 -5.97 0.23 -18.64
C ILE A 271 -6.81 0.19 -17.37
N TYR A 272 -7.78 -0.71 -17.35
CA TYR A 272 -8.72 -0.89 -16.24
C TYR A 272 -8.84 -2.36 -15.88
N THR A 273 -8.87 -2.66 -14.57
CA THR A 273 -9.24 -3.99 -14.08
C THR A 273 -10.70 -4.29 -14.43
N ARG A 274 -10.95 -5.38 -15.14
CA ARG A 274 -12.26 -5.77 -15.69
C ARG A 274 -13.15 -6.36 -14.61
N VAL A 275 -14.08 -5.58 -14.07
CA VAL A 275 -15.00 -6.02 -13.00
C VAL A 275 -15.94 -7.15 -13.45
N ALA A 276 -16.30 -7.21 -14.73
CA ALA A 276 -17.12 -8.30 -15.29
C ALA A 276 -16.37 -9.65 -15.38
N ASN A 277 -15.05 -9.68 -15.22
CA ASN A 277 -14.30 -10.94 -15.18
C ASN A 277 -14.70 -11.73 -13.91
N PRO A 278 -15.03 -13.05 -14.02
CA PRO A 278 -15.49 -13.85 -12.88
C PRO A 278 -14.50 -13.90 -11.71
N ASP A 279 -13.20 -13.96 -11.97
CA ASP A 279 -12.18 -14.01 -10.92
C ASP A 279 -12.21 -12.71 -10.12
N ILE A 280 -12.18 -11.55 -10.80
CA ILE A 280 -12.22 -10.22 -10.21
C ILE A 280 -13.55 -9.99 -9.47
N SER A 281 -14.69 -10.26 -10.12
CA SER A 281 -16.00 -10.03 -9.50
C SER A 281 -16.25 -10.93 -8.30
N THR A 282 -15.72 -12.17 -8.32
CA THR A 282 -15.79 -13.09 -7.17
C THR A 282 -14.99 -12.54 -6.02
N PHE A 283 -13.73 -12.11 -6.24
CA PHE A 283 -12.92 -11.50 -5.21
C PHE A 283 -13.60 -10.24 -4.62
N LEU A 284 -14.01 -9.29 -5.44
CA LEU A 284 -14.63 -8.04 -4.99
C LEU A 284 -15.95 -8.26 -4.22
N ARG A 285 -16.73 -9.31 -4.56
CA ARG A 285 -18.01 -9.64 -3.90
C ARG A 285 -17.87 -10.61 -2.74
N SER A 286 -16.76 -11.34 -2.65
CA SER A 286 -16.61 -12.42 -1.68
C SER A 286 -16.56 -11.93 -0.24
N ASN A 287 -16.55 -10.58 -0.03
CA ASN A 287 -16.29 -10.07 1.29
C ASN A 287 -15.07 -10.83 1.82
N PRO A 288 -13.82 -10.51 1.40
CA PRO A 288 -12.69 -11.33 1.82
C PRO A 288 -12.83 -11.52 3.33
N PRO A 289 -12.94 -12.77 3.81
CA PRO A 289 -13.25 -13.01 5.20
C PRO A 289 -12.19 -12.30 6.02
N GLN A 290 -12.62 -11.37 6.87
CA GLN A 290 -11.71 -10.64 7.73
C GLN A 290 -11.01 -11.63 8.65
N ALA A 291 -9.71 -11.48 8.83
CA ALA A 291 -9.03 -12.15 9.92
C ALA A 291 -9.79 -11.84 11.23
N PRO A 292 -10.07 -12.84 12.06
CA PRO A 292 -10.82 -12.61 13.28
C PRO A 292 -10.18 -11.54 14.16
N GLN A 293 -10.97 -10.52 14.56
CA GLN A 293 -10.54 -9.50 15.52
C GLN A 293 -11.19 -9.75 16.87
N GLN A 294 -10.41 -9.65 17.94
CA GLN A 294 -10.93 -9.88 19.29
C GLN A 294 -11.85 -8.72 19.70
N LEU A 295 -13.12 -9.03 20.03
CA LEU A 295 -14.12 -8.07 20.52
C LEU A 295 -14.19 -8.05 22.04
N THR A 296 -14.07 -9.23 22.68
CA THR A 296 -13.97 -9.34 24.13
C THR A 296 -12.76 -10.19 24.49
N GLN A 297 -12.11 -9.82 25.59
CA GLN A 297 -10.87 -10.46 26.02
C GLN A 297 -11.04 -11.96 26.25
N THR A 298 -10.05 -12.74 25.78
CA THR A 298 -9.90 -14.15 26.18
C THR A 298 -9.77 -14.24 27.69
N SER A 299 -10.37 -15.24 28.31
CA SER A 299 -10.29 -15.46 29.73
C SER A 299 -10.00 -16.94 30.06
N ILE A 300 -9.56 -17.19 31.27
CA ILE A 300 -9.34 -18.55 31.76
C ILE A 300 -10.20 -18.76 32.99
N SER A 301 -10.84 -19.93 33.09
CA SER A 301 -11.69 -20.30 34.22
C SER A 301 -11.23 -21.63 34.82
N GLY A 302 -11.52 -21.83 36.08
CA GLY A 302 -11.15 -23.03 36.83
C GLY A 302 -10.47 -22.73 38.15
N SER A 303 -10.34 -23.74 39.02
CA SER A 303 -9.79 -23.56 40.37
C SER A 303 -8.26 -23.45 40.41
N GLY A 304 -7.57 -23.84 39.35
CA GLY A 304 -6.10 -23.85 39.29
C GLY A 304 -5.42 -24.92 40.19
N HIS A 305 -6.17 -25.82 40.82
CA HIS A 305 -5.59 -26.89 41.65
C HIS A 305 -4.99 -28.02 40.80
N ALA A 306 -3.90 -28.58 41.23
CA ALA A 306 -3.29 -29.74 40.58
C ALA A 306 -4.29 -30.89 40.47
N GLY A 307 -4.39 -31.52 39.30
CA GLY A 307 -5.37 -32.56 38.96
C GLY A 307 -6.73 -32.03 38.50
N GLN A 308 -6.99 -30.72 38.59
CA GLN A 308 -8.22 -30.09 38.10
C GLN A 308 -7.98 -29.43 36.72
N ALA A 309 -9.07 -29.36 35.94
CA ALA A 309 -9.02 -28.72 34.65
C ALA A 309 -9.24 -27.19 34.78
N VAL A 310 -8.48 -26.44 34.00
CA VAL A 310 -8.77 -25.06 33.66
C VAL A 310 -9.25 -24.98 32.21
N ALA A 311 -10.18 -24.09 31.94
CA ALA A 311 -10.72 -23.88 30.57
C ALA A 311 -10.36 -22.49 30.04
N CYS A 312 -9.89 -22.45 28.80
CA CYS A 312 -9.68 -21.24 28.05
C CYS A 312 -11.00 -20.81 27.37
N LEU A 313 -11.47 -19.64 27.69
CA LEU A 313 -12.66 -19.04 27.10
C LEU A 313 -12.21 -17.99 26.09
N PRO A 314 -12.41 -18.21 24.78
CA PRO A 314 -11.79 -17.39 23.74
C PRO A 314 -12.32 -15.94 23.68
N GLY A 315 -13.43 -15.64 24.36
CA GLY A 315 -14.14 -14.37 24.19
C GLY A 315 -14.94 -14.36 22.90
N SER A 316 -15.37 -13.18 22.48
CA SER A 316 -16.08 -12.98 21.21
C SER A 316 -15.13 -12.37 20.17
N TRP A 317 -15.38 -12.70 18.91
CA TRP A 317 -14.54 -12.34 17.78
C TRP A 317 -15.41 -11.88 16.60
N SER A 318 -14.94 -10.88 15.86
CA SER A 318 -15.49 -10.54 14.55
C SER A 318 -15.00 -11.51 13.46
N GLY A 319 -15.45 -11.32 12.21
CA GLY A 319 -14.93 -12.03 11.05
C GLY A 319 -15.37 -13.50 10.93
N ASN A 320 -16.43 -13.91 11.65
CA ASN A 320 -16.99 -15.28 11.56
C ASN A 320 -15.92 -16.37 11.67
N PRO A 321 -15.28 -16.57 12.82
CA PRO A 321 -14.24 -17.57 13.01
C PRO A 321 -14.71 -18.98 12.62
N THR A 322 -13.83 -19.72 11.94
CA THR A 322 -14.08 -21.11 11.53
C THR A 322 -13.28 -22.13 12.33
N SER A 323 -12.20 -21.68 13.00
CA SER A 323 -11.40 -22.56 13.85
C SER A 323 -10.82 -21.83 15.05
N PHE A 324 -10.60 -22.61 16.12
CA PHE A 324 -9.99 -22.16 17.36
C PHE A 324 -8.89 -23.14 17.74
N GLU A 325 -7.71 -22.63 18.05
CA GLU A 325 -6.58 -23.37 18.63
C GLU A 325 -6.21 -22.70 19.95
N TYR A 326 -5.84 -23.52 20.93
CA TYR A 326 -5.55 -23.09 22.29
C TYR A 326 -4.15 -23.52 22.69
N GLU A 327 -3.45 -22.62 23.34
CA GLU A 327 -2.16 -22.85 23.95
C GLU A 327 -2.20 -22.42 25.41
N PHE A 328 -1.63 -23.23 26.30
CA PHE A 328 -1.51 -22.90 27.71
C PHE A 328 -0.04 -22.67 28.06
N PHE A 329 0.21 -21.62 28.80
CA PHE A 329 1.54 -21.22 29.23
C PHE A 329 1.58 -21.14 30.76
N GLN A 330 2.74 -21.46 31.33
CA GLN A 330 3.04 -21.16 32.72
C GLN A 330 3.98 -19.94 32.80
N ASP A 331 3.67 -19.02 33.70
CA ASP A 331 4.51 -17.89 34.08
C ASP A 331 4.93 -18.06 35.54
N ARG A 332 6.23 -18.17 35.80
CA ARG A 332 6.82 -18.26 37.15
C ARG A 332 7.37 -16.95 37.64
N GLY A 333 6.94 -15.84 37.07
CA GLY A 333 7.48 -14.50 37.29
C GLY A 333 8.70 -14.22 36.41
N HIS A 334 8.74 -12.98 35.85
CA HIS A 334 9.82 -12.49 34.96
C HIS A 334 9.68 -12.78 33.48
N GLN A 335 8.60 -12.31 32.85
CA GLN A 335 8.49 -12.05 31.40
C GLN A 335 8.70 -13.24 30.42
N ASN A 336 8.82 -14.48 30.90
CA ASN A 336 9.02 -15.67 30.05
C ASN A 336 7.99 -16.74 30.40
N ALA A 337 6.78 -16.57 29.88
CA ALA A 337 5.81 -17.65 29.91
C ALA A 337 6.31 -18.80 29.03
N SER A 338 6.33 -20.02 29.56
CA SER A 338 6.71 -21.22 28.82
C SER A 338 5.47 -22.02 28.44
N LEU A 339 5.44 -22.51 27.20
CA LEU A 339 4.36 -23.35 26.70
C LEU A 339 4.30 -24.66 27.51
N ILE A 340 3.11 -25.00 28.00
CA ILE A 340 2.86 -26.27 28.75
C ILE A 340 1.87 -27.19 28.07
N SER A 341 1.05 -26.67 27.14
CA SER A 341 0.13 -27.43 26.30
C SER A 341 -0.27 -26.67 25.06
N GLY A 342 -0.44 -27.37 23.93
CA GLY A 342 -0.88 -26.82 22.64
C GLY A 342 0.24 -26.70 21.61
N PRO A 343 -0.07 -26.20 20.40
CA PRO A 343 -1.42 -25.83 19.97
C PRO A 343 -2.39 -27.02 19.88
N SER A 344 -3.64 -26.82 20.28
CA SER A 344 -4.68 -27.86 20.32
C SER A 344 -6.06 -27.25 20.12
N THR A 345 -6.99 -28.01 19.56
CA THR A 345 -8.42 -27.63 19.52
C THR A 345 -9.13 -27.81 20.87
N SER A 346 -8.47 -28.44 21.85
CA SER A 346 -8.99 -28.57 23.21
C SER A 346 -8.80 -27.26 23.99
N ALA A 347 -9.90 -26.65 24.39
CA ALA A 347 -9.90 -25.46 25.24
C ALA A 347 -9.59 -25.75 26.72
N SER A 348 -9.19 -26.99 27.07
CA SER A 348 -9.02 -27.44 28.46
C SER A 348 -7.63 -27.97 28.71
N TYR A 349 -7.07 -27.59 29.87
CA TYR A 349 -5.77 -28.07 30.34
C TYR A 349 -5.92 -28.58 31.79
N VAL A 350 -5.40 -29.78 32.06
CA VAL A 350 -5.34 -30.32 33.44
C VAL A 350 -4.06 -29.84 34.10
N VAL A 351 -4.21 -29.07 35.17
CA VAL A 351 -3.08 -28.53 35.95
C VAL A 351 -2.25 -29.66 36.52
N ARG A 352 -0.96 -29.70 36.26
CA ARG A 352 -0.03 -30.72 36.74
C ARG A 352 0.61 -30.30 38.06
N SER A 353 1.10 -31.26 38.83
CA SER A 353 1.87 -30.98 40.06
C SER A 353 3.09 -30.10 39.77
N ALA A 354 3.67 -30.20 38.57
CA ALA A 354 4.79 -29.35 38.13
C ALA A 354 4.40 -27.89 37.91
N ASP A 355 3.12 -27.58 37.73
CA ASP A 355 2.63 -26.21 37.47
C ASP A 355 2.31 -25.47 38.77
N VAL A 356 2.33 -26.17 39.90
CA VAL A 356 2.06 -25.57 41.22
C VAL A 356 3.03 -24.45 41.51
N GLY A 357 2.51 -23.29 41.91
CA GLY A 357 3.25 -22.05 42.13
C GLY A 357 3.48 -21.20 40.88
N ALA A 358 3.12 -21.68 39.69
CA ALA A 358 3.12 -20.85 38.47
C ALA A 358 1.78 -20.16 38.25
N ARG A 359 1.80 -19.08 37.53
CA ARG A 359 0.59 -18.49 36.91
C ARG A 359 0.32 -19.20 35.60
N ILE A 360 -0.93 -19.57 35.35
CA ILE A 360 -1.33 -20.17 34.08
C ILE A 360 -2.10 -19.13 33.29
N LEU A 361 -1.78 -18.98 32.03
CA LEU A 361 -2.53 -18.20 31.08
C LEU A 361 -2.81 -19.04 29.83
N CYS A 362 -3.84 -18.70 29.10
CA CYS A 362 -4.10 -19.28 27.80
C CYS A 362 -4.02 -18.23 26.70
N VAL A 363 -3.57 -18.69 25.55
CA VAL A 363 -3.63 -17.97 24.28
C VAL A 363 -4.57 -18.69 23.36
N THR A 364 -5.47 -17.97 22.73
CA THR A 364 -6.37 -18.47 21.70
C THR A 364 -5.90 -17.94 20.36
N LYS A 365 -5.62 -18.82 19.41
CA LYS A 365 -5.50 -18.47 18.00
C LYS A 365 -6.82 -18.79 17.33
N VAL A 366 -7.39 -17.79 16.69
CA VAL A 366 -8.70 -17.86 16.05
C VAL A 366 -8.53 -17.59 14.57
N SER A 367 -9.01 -18.49 13.72
CA SER A 367 -8.76 -18.40 12.28
C SER A 367 -10.04 -18.51 11.46
N ASN A 368 -10.00 -17.93 10.28
CA ASN A 368 -10.95 -18.09 9.19
C ASN A 368 -10.19 -18.03 7.84
N ALA A 369 -10.90 -18.02 6.71
CA ALA A 369 -10.26 -17.91 5.39
C ALA A 369 -9.53 -16.57 5.17
N GLY A 370 -9.82 -15.52 5.94
CA GLY A 370 -9.16 -14.21 5.89
C GLY A 370 -7.90 -14.10 6.75
N GLY A 371 -7.52 -15.16 7.47
CA GLY A 371 -6.34 -15.14 8.32
C GLY A 371 -6.62 -15.55 9.77
N PHE A 372 -5.82 -15.06 10.69
CA PHE A 372 -5.95 -15.38 12.11
C PHE A 372 -5.73 -14.18 13.03
N GLY A 373 -6.33 -14.23 14.23
CA GLY A 373 -6.09 -13.32 15.33
C GLY A 373 -5.69 -14.07 16.60
N PHE A 374 -5.05 -13.38 17.53
CA PHE A 374 -4.67 -13.92 18.82
C PHE A 374 -5.36 -13.18 19.96
N GLY A 375 -5.82 -13.94 20.97
CA GLY A 375 -6.28 -13.42 22.24
C GLY A 375 -5.54 -14.07 23.40
N GLN A 376 -5.22 -13.29 24.41
CA GLN A 376 -4.54 -13.80 25.61
C GLN A 376 -5.40 -13.51 26.84
N SER A 377 -5.50 -14.52 27.72
CA SER A 377 -6.19 -14.35 29.00
C SER A 377 -5.34 -13.59 30.01
N PRO A 378 -5.97 -12.95 31.02
CA PRO A 378 -5.29 -12.70 32.28
C PRO A 378 -4.76 -14.00 32.89
N THR A 379 -3.78 -13.90 33.78
CA THR A 379 -3.25 -15.06 34.47
C THR A 379 -4.18 -15.54 35.58
N VAL A 380 -4.34 -16.86 35.71
CA VAL A 380 -4.91 -17.51 36.90
C VAL A 380 -3.75 -18.06 37.72
N THR A 381 -3.76 -17.79 39.03
CA THR A 381 -2.74 -18.32 39.93
C THR A 381 -3.13 -19.75 40.34
N GLY A 382 -2.25 -20.69 40.13
CA GLY A 382 -2.40 -22.05 40.66
C GLY A 382 -2.36 -22.02 42.21
N LEU A 383 -3.43 -22.48 42.86
CA LEU A 383 -3.73 -22.19 44.27
C LEU A 383 -3.08 -23.12 45.28
N ASP A 384 -2.28 -24.13 44.88
CA ASP A 384 -1.65 -25.05 45.82
C ASP A 384 -0.14 -24.80 45.92
N ALA A 385 0.28 -23.64 46.39
CA ALA A 385 1.70 -23.42 46.53
C ALA A 385 2.12 -22.64 47.77
N LEU A 386 2.89 -23.28 48.56
CA LEU A 386 3.92 -22.63 49.36
C LEU A 386 5.03 -22.17 48.41
N VAL A 387 5.25 -20.87 48.33
CA VAL A 387 6.25 -20.20 47.50
C VAL A 387 7.63 -20.78 47.80
N GLN A 388 8.21 -21.48 46.83
CA GLN A 388 9.64 -21.69 46.81
C GLN A 388 10.29 -20.48 46.13
N PRO A 389 11.44 -19.99 46.60
CA PRO A 389 12.10 -18.83 46.00
C PRO A 389 12.49 -19.14 44.55
N VAL A 390 12.07 -18.24 43.65
CA VAL A 390 12.33 -18.32 42.22
C VAL A 390 13.83 -18.25 41.94
N PRO A 391 14.42 -19.19 41.17
CA PRO A 391 15.78 -19.01 40.70
C PRO A 391 15.86 -17.76 39.80
N THR A 392 16.89 -16.97 40.01
CA THR A 392 17.19 -15.73 39.27
C THR A 392 17.08 -15.99 37.76
N PRO A 393 16.39 -15.12 36.99
CA PRO A 393 16.25 -15.33 35.56
C PRO A 393 17.62 -15.38 34.91
N THR A 394 17.88 -16.41 34.13
CA THR A 394 19.06 -16.47 33.29
C THR A 394 18.95 -15.35 32.26
N ARG A 395 19.80 -14.34 32.42
CA ARG A 395 19.94 -13.26 31.46
C ARG A 395 20.20 -13.88 30.08
N ASP A 396 19.39 -13.47 29.09
CA ASP A 396 19.66 -13.86 27.71
C ASP A 396 21.06 -13.38 27.29
N THR A 397 21.94 -14.32 27.00
CA THR A 397 23.32 -14.09 26.54
C THR A 397 23.57 -14.71 25.19
N VAL A 398 22.55 -15.30 24.58
CA VAL A 398 22.65 -16.03 23.31
C VAL A 398 22.39 -15.09 22.14
N PRO A 399 23.39 -14.86 21.27
CA PRO A 399 23.18 -14.00 20.11
C PRO A 399 22.19 -14.60 19.11
N PRO A 400 21.37 -13.77 18.43
CA PRO A 400 20.48 -14.23 17.39
C PRO A 400 21.23 -14.87 16.22
N VAL A 401 20.56 -15.84 15.55
CA VAL A 401 21.09 -16.55 14.38
C VAL A 401 20.30 -16.10 13.14
N MET A 402 21.02 -15.91 12.03
CA MET A 402 20.41 -15.42 10.78
C MET A 402 20.77 -16.30 9.60
N SER A 403 19.79 -16.56 8.73
CA SER A 403 19.97 -17.18 7.43
C SER A 403 19.41 -16.29 6.32
N LEU A 404 20.02 -16.35 5.13
CA LEU A 404 19.50 -15.68 3.93
C LEU A 404 18.39 -16.54 3.31
N SER A 405 17.19 -16.00 3.19
CA SER A 405 16.05 -16.69 2.56
C SER A 405 16.02 -16.45 1.06
N SER A 406 16.22 -15.21 0.62
CA SER A 406 16.26 -14.86 -0.80
C SER A 406 17.02 -13.55 -1.04
N GLU A 407 17.46 -13.35 -2.30
CA GLU A 407 18.03 -12.08 -2.76
C GLU A 407 17.69 -11.84 -4.23
N LYS A 408 17.47 -10.59 -4.61
CA LYS A 408 17.21 -10.19 -6.00
C LYS A 408 17.74 -8.79 -6.27
N CYS A 409 18.29 -8.57 -7.46
CA CYS A 409 18.67 -7.23 -7.94
C CYS A 409 18.09 -6.99 -9.34
N SER A 410 17.45 -5.85 -9.53
CA SER A 410 16.98 -5.40 -10.84
C SER A 410 18.05 -4.63 -11.61
N THR A 411 17.86 -4.49 -12.92
CA THR A 411 18.72 -3.66 -13.78
C THR A 411 18.51 -2.16 -13.54
N SER A 412 17.40 -1.77 -12.89
CA SER A 412 17.13 -0.39 -12.45
C SER A 412 17.94 0.02 -11.21
N GLY A 413 18.68 -0.91 -10.61
CA GLY A 413 19.51 -0.63 -9.42
C GLY A 413 18.78 -0.80 -8.09
N ARG A 414 17.65 -1.51 -8.08
CA ARG A 414 16.95 -1.93 -6.87
C ARG A 414 17.40 -3.33 -6.46
N CYS A 415 17.82 -3.49 -5.23
CA CYS A 415 18.24 -4.78 -4.68
C CYS A 415 17.53 -5.06 -3.35
N LEU A 416 17.09 -6.30 -3.19
CA LEU A 416 16.39 -6.80 -2.01
C LEU A 416 17.14 -8.00 -1.43
N ALA A 417 17.15 -8.15 -0.10
CA ALA A 417 17.57 -9.36 0.59
C ALA A 417 16.57 -9.66 1.71
N ASN A 418 15.97 -10.85 1.67
CA ASN A 418 15.10 -11.36 2.73
C ASN A 418 15.94 -12.30 3.63
N VAL A 419 15.95 -12.05 4.91
CA VAL A 419 16.68 -12.85 5.90
C VAL A 419 15.73 -13.36 6.98
N LEU A 420 15.86 -14.63 7.33
CA LEU A 420 15.19 -15.21 8.49
C LEU A 420 16.11 -15.05 9.70
N VAL A 421 15.59 -14.45 10.77
CA VAL A 421 16.31 -14.26 12.04
C VAL A 421 15.60 -15.06 13.12
N ASN A 422 16.35 -15.91 13.80
CA ASN A 422 15.90 -16.67 14.95
C ASN A 422 16.68 -16.22 16.18
N ASP A 423 15.98 -16.02 17.30
CA ASP A 423 16.55 -15.73 18.60
C ASP A 423 16.46 -16.99 19.46
N PRO A 424 17.56 -17.74 19.63
CA PRO A 424 17.52 -19.01 20.38
C PRO A 424 17.19 -18.80 21.86
N PRO A 425 16.59 -19.78 22.54
CA PRO A 425 16.29 -19.68 23.97
C PRO A 425 17.57 -19.52 24.82
N PRO A 426 17.50 -18.70 25.89
CA PRO A 426 16.40 -17.89 26.35
C PRO A 426 16.22 -16.65 25.45
N THR A 427 15.05 -16.54 24.80
CA THR A 427 14.82 -15.48 23.80
C THR A 427 14.38 -14.18 24.43
N SER A 428 15.01 -13.08 24.06
CA SER A 428 14.59 -11.71 24.38
C SER A 428 13.84 -11.03 23.23
N GLY A 429 13.81 -11.67 22.07
CA GLY A 429 13.27 -11.18 20.82
C GLY A 429 14.18 -10.19 20.10
N ILE A 430 13.97 -10.02 18.81
CA ILE A 430 14.84 -9.18 17.97
C ILE A 430 14.52 -7.69 18.18
N ARG A 431 15.57 -6.90 18.43
CA ARG A 431 15.51 -5.45 18.55
C ARG A 431 15.70 -4.75 17.21
N VAL A 432 16.71 -5.17 16.47
CA VAL A 432 17.05 -4.56 15.17
C VAL A 432 17.84 -5.52 14.30
N VAL A 433 17.64 -5.41 13.00
CA VAL A 433 18.48 -6.04 11.97
C VAL A 433 19.17 -4.94 11.18
N ASP A 434 20.48 -4.85 11.28
CA ASP A 434 21.30 -3.84 10.62
C ASP A 434 22.02 -4.42 9.41
N ALA A 435 22.07 -3.67 8.32
CA ALA A 435 22.79 -4.03 7.12
C ALA A 435 23.75 -2.92 6.68
N THR A 436 24.98 -3.28 6.41
CA THR A 436 25.99 -2.36 5.87
C THR A 436 26.34 -2.75 4.45
N LEU A 437 25.96 -1.91 3.50
CA LEU A 437 26.32 -2.03 2.09
C LEU A 437 27.69 -1.38 1.86
N SER A 438 28.60 -2.06 1.15
CA SER A 438 29.90 -1.55 0.81
C SER A 438 30.23 -1.77 -0.67
N TRP A 439 30.89 -0.80 -1.30
CA TRP A 439 31.36 -0.89 -2.69
C TRP A 439 32.59 -0.06 -2.92
N LYS A 440 33.36 -0.41 -3.95
CA LYS A 440 34.57 0.30 -4.35
C LYS A 440 34.25 1.36 -5.40
N VAL A 441 34.77 2.57 -5.21
CA VAL A 441 34.74 3.66 -6.19
C VAL A 441 36.16 4.02 -6.62
N ALA A 442 36.37 4.30 -7.90
CA ALA A 442 37.64 4.79 -8.39
C ALA A 442 37.91 6.18 -7.81
N VAL A 443 39.15 6.42 -7.39
CA VAL A 443 39.62 7.70 -6.87
C VAL A 443 40.98 8.07 -7.47
N LYS A 444 41.33 9.36 -7.49
CA LYS A 444 42.68 9.77 -7.85
C LYS A 444 43.69 9.16 -6.87
N CYS A 445 44.72 8.48 -7.40
CA CYS A 445 45.79 7.97 -6.57
C CYS A 445 46.56 9.13 -5.90
N ARG A 446 46.97 8.95 -4.63
CA ARG A 446 47.89 9.88 -3.99
C ARG A 446 49.24 9.83 -4.71
N ARG A 447 49.97 10.97 -4.81
CA ARG A 447 51.24 11.11 -5.55
C ARG A 447 52.32 10.05 -5.22
N ALA A 448 52.26 9.42 -4.06
CA ALA A 448 53.21 8.38 -3.63
C ALA A 448 52.81 6.94 -4.02
N SER A 449 51.65 6.73 -4.65
CA SER A 449 51.16 5.40 -5.02
C SER A 449 51.69 4.94 -6.38
N ARG A 450 52.35 3.80 -6.44
CA ARG A 450 52.79 3.13 -7.69
C ARG A 450 51.65 2.42 -8.42
N ALA A 451 50.40 2.42 -7.87
CA ALA A 451 49.28 1.72 -8.44
C ALA A 451 48.70 2.46 -9.65
N ARG A 452 48.36 1.71 -10.73
CA ARG A 452 47.72 2.24 -11.95
C ARG A 452 46.30 2.73 -11.73
N SER A 453 45.64 2.23 -10.68
CA SER A 453 44.28 2.67 -10.28
C SER A 453 44.13 2.57 -8.76
N CYS A 454 43.46 3.54 -8.17
CA CYS A 454 43.16 3.57 -6.74
C CYS A 454 41.65 3.48 -6.54
N THR A 455 41.26 2.79 -5.49
CA THR A 455 39.82 2.67 -5.13
C THR A 455 39.63 3.03 -3.65
N ARG A 456 38.49 3.64 -3.37
CA ARG A 456 38.02 3.90 -1.99
C ARG A 456 36.74 3.09 -1.76
N THR A 457 36.65 2.45 -0.59
CA THR A 457 35.41 1.80 -0.17
C THR A 457 34.43 2.86 0.36
N LYS A 458 33.22 2.85 -0.17
CA LYS A 458 32.06 3.59 0.37
C LYS A 458 31.16 2.61 1.09
N THR A 459 30.49 3.07 2.14
CA THR A 459 29.53 2.28 2.92
C THR A 459 28.24 3.06 3.11
N LYS A 460 27.13 2.35 3.24
CA LYS A 460 25.82 2.87 3.62
C LYS A 460 25.14 1.85 4.53
N THR A 461 24.53 2.30 5.61
CA THR A 461 23.82 1.45 6.57
C THR A 461 22.31 1.56 6.34
N PHE A 462 21.62 0.44 6.50
CA PHE A 462 20.17 0.30 6.41
C PHE A 462 19.68 -0.48 7.62
N HIS A 463 18.41 -0.29 7.99
CA HIS A 463 17.70 -1.15 8.93
C HIS A 463 16.83 -2.13 8.18
N GLY A 464 16.79 -3.38 8.60
CA GLY A 464 15.87 -4.39 8.08
C GLY A 464 14.47 -4.12 8.60
N ARG A 465 13.48 -4.19 7.72
CA ARG A 465 12.08 -4.09 8.08
C ARG A 465 11.55 -5.50 8.36
N SER A 466 10.85 -5.68 9.47
CA SER A 466 10.18 -6.95 9.77
C SER A 466 8.99 -7.16 8.83
N ILE A 467 8.86 -8.36 8.29
CA ILE A 467 7.77 -8.78 7.40
C ILE A 467 7.02 -10.00 7.95
N GLY A 468 7.15 -10.25 9.27
CA GLY A 468 6.49 -11.35 9.96
C GLY A 468 7.29 -12.65 9.97
N GLY A 469 6.90 -13.63 10.78
CA GLY A 469 7.51 -14.97 10.85
C GLY A 469 9.02 -14.99 11.10
N GLY A 470 9.59 -13.96 11.73
CA GLY A 470 11.04 -13.83 11.91
C GLY A 470 11.80 -13.35 10.67
N HIS A 471 11.11 -13.02 9.59
CA HIS A 471 11.70 -12.49 8.36
C HIS A 471 11.91 -10.98 8.43
N TYR A 472 13.02 -10.53 7.82
CA TYR A 472 13.36 -9.11 7.68
C TYR A 472 13.79 -8.82 6.25
N LEU A 473 13.20 -7.79 5.66
CA LEU A 473 13.53 -7.31 4.32
C LEU A 473 14.52 -6.15 4.40
N ILE A 474 15.60 -6.24 3.63
CA ILE A 474 16.59 -5.18 3.47
C ILE A 474 16.57 -4.75 2.03
N SER A 475 16.24 -3.49 1.80
CA SER A 475 16.13 -2.91 0.46
C SER A 475 17.12 -1.77 0.22
N ALA A 476 17.64 -1.67 -0.99
CA ALA A 476 18.44 -0.53 -1.44
C ALA A 476 18.08 -0.19 -2.89
N THR A 477 17.82 1.08 -3.13
CA THR A 477 17.42 1.61 -4.44
C THR A 477 18.48 2.57 -5.00
N LYS A 478 18.34 2.92 -6.28
CA LYS A 478 19.24 3.87 -6.98
C LYS A 478 20.72 3.42 -6.97
N LEU A 479 20.95 2.10 -6.97
CA LEU A 479 22.31 1.54 -7.07
C LEU A 479 22.77 1.56 -8.52
N THR A 480 23.95 2.11 -8.75
CA THR A 480 24.58 2.12 -10.10
C THR A 480 25.14 0.74 -10.45
N PRO A 481 25.30 0.40 -11.75
CA PRO A 481 25.87 -0.88 -12.15
C PRO A 481 27.22 -1.14 -11.50
N SER A 482 27.28 -2.10 -10.59
CA SER A 482 28.49 -2.45 -9.82
C SER A 482 28.28 -3.77 -9.05
N ARG A 483 29.34 -4.19 -8.34
CA ARG A 483 29.27 -5.24 -7.33
C ARG A 483 29.26 -4.61 -5.94
N TYR A 484 28.29 -5.00 -5.12
CA TYR A 484 28.10 -4.53 -3.75
C TYR A 484 28.23 -5.69 -2.78
N SER A 485 28.87 -5.48 -1.64
CA SER A 485 28.89 -6.43 -0.53
C SER A 485 28.00 -5.93 0.58
N LEU A 486 26.99 -6.70 0.93
CA LEU A 486 26.05 -6.44 2.03
C LEU A 486 26.41 -7.33 3.20
N ALA A 487 26.66 -6.75 4.37
CA ALA A 487 26.90 -7.45 5.63
C ALA A 487 25.74 -7.15 6.58
N ILE A 488 24.99 -8.18 6.98
CA ILE A 488 23.77 -8.07 7.78
C ILE A 488 24.04 -8.67 9.17
N ARG A 489 23.54 -8.03 10.23
CA ARG A 489 23.60 -8.49 11.62
C ARG A 489 22.31 -8.20 12.34
N ALA A 490 21.89 -9.12 13.21
CA ALA A 490 20.80 -8.93 14.14
C ALA A 490 21.32 -8.62 15.56
N VAL A 491 20.51 -7.87 16.31
CA VAL A 491 20.69 -7.59 17.73
C VAL A 491 19.35 -7.85 18.41
N ASP A 492 19.35 -8.65 19.48
CA ASP A 492 18.18 -8.91 20.29
C ASP A 492 17.86 -7.77 21.29
N LYS A 493 16.77 -7.89 22.02
CA LYS A 493 16.38 -6.87 23.02
C LYS A 493 17.29 -6.89 24.25
N ALA A 494 17.95 -8.01 24.55
CA ALA A 494 18.95 -8.11 25.62
C ALA A 494 20.30 -7.45 25.26
N GLY A 495 20.48 -7.11 23.98
CA GLY A 495 21.70 -6.46 23.47
C GLY A 495 22.72 -7.41 22.89
N ASN A 496 22.45 -8.73 22.83
CA ASN A 496 23.36 -9.68 22.22
C ASN A 496 23.39 -9.48 20.71
N ARG A 497 24.59 -9.45 20.14
CA ARG A 497 24.80 -9.19 18.72
C ARG A 497 25.30 -10.44 18.02
N GLN A 498 24.73 -10.76 16.87
CA GLN A 498 25.22 -11.82 16.01
C GLN A 498 26.73 -11.69 15.78
N THR A 499 27.50 -12.72 16.07
CA THR A 499 28.99 -12.70 16.03
C THR A 499 29.51 -12.59 14.60
N LYS A 500 28.95 -13.35 13.67
CA LYS A 500 29.30 -13.32 12.24
C LYS A 500 28.19 -12.68 11.43
N ALA A 501 28.55 -11.68 10.60
CA ALA A 501 27.59 -11.09 9.69
C ALA A 501 27.19 -12.08 8.59
N THR A 502 25.89 -12.17 8.29
CA THR A 502 25.42 -12.80 7.06
C THR A 502 25.84 -11.92 5.88
N ARG A 503 26.52 -12.50 4.89
CA ARG A 503 27.09 -11.75 3.76
C ARG A 503 26.37 -12.11 2.47
N VAL A 504 26.01 -11.07 1.73
CA VAL A 504 25.33 -11.15 0.44
C VAL A 504 26.11 -10.32 -0.59
N THR A 505 26.21 -10.78 -1.82
CA THR A 505 26.86 -10.03 -2.91
C THR A 505 25.83 -9.65 -3.94
N TRP A 506 25.43 -8.39 -3.97
CA TRP A 506 24.56 -7.85 -4.99
C TRP A 506 25.32 -7.46 -6.25
N ARG A 507 24.77 -7.81 -7.43
CA ARG A 507 25.30 -7.40 -8.73
C ARG A 507 24.23 -6.66 -9.51
N VAL A 508 24.41 -5.35 -9.66
CA VAL A 508 23.57 -4.53 -10.55
C VAL A 508 24.21 -4.57 -11.94
N LYS A 509 23.51 -5.12 -12.92
CA LYS A 509 23.95 -5.22 -14.32
C LYS A 509 23.66 -3.90 -15.04
N ARG A 510 24.45 -3.56 -16.07
CA ARG A 510 24.09 -2.48 -17.01
C ARG A 510 22.89 -2.93 -17.85
N ARG A 511 21.94 -2.03 -18.10
CA ARG A 511 20.97 -2.25 -19.18
C ARG A 511 21.74 -2.40 -20.49
N HIS A 512 21.51 -3.46 -21.21
CA HIS A 512 21.91 -3.49 -22.64
C HIS A 512 21.01 -2.47 -23.36
N ARG A 513 21.65 -1.49 -24.01
CA ARG A 513 20.98 -0.61 -24.97
C ARG A 513 20.68 -1.39 -26.22
#